data_362b958ef4a1caf615627d99ae215e85
#
_entry.id   362b958ef4a1caf615627d99ae215e85
#
_cell.length_a   1.000
_cell.length_b   1.000
_cell.length_c   1.000
_cell.angle_alpha   90.00
_cell.angle_beta   90.00
_cell.angle_gamma   90.00
#
_symmetry.space_group_name_H-M   'P 1'
#
loop_
_entity.id
_entity.type
_entity.pdbx_description
1 polymer ?
#
loop_
_entity_poly.entity_id
_entity_poly.type
_entity_poly.pdbx_seq_one_letter_code
_entity_poly.pdbx_strand_id
1 'polypeptide(L)'
;MTTQSIRAHHRLNAPGKCLAVGLLVWLSWLGPALAERPPLQTVPSVDVPRYMGTWHEIAKYPNWFQKKCASSTQATYSLLANGQVQVLNRCKTDKGEWSEALGAARQIGGVNSPQLKVRFAPEWLSLIPLVWGDYWIIDLDPDYQWVVVSEPQREYLWILSRTPQMPAATYQNLLSKLTKLGFDLQRLEPSPP
;
A
#
# COMPACT_ATOMS: atom_id res chain seq x y z
N MET A 1 -6.77 -107.12 17.77
CA MET A 1 -6.19 -107.27 16.44
C MET A 1 -5.80 -105.88 16.00
N THR A 2 -4.58 -105.51 16.27
CA THR A 2 -3.45 -105.26 15.34
C THR A 2 -3.82 -104.38 14.16
N THR A 3 -3.27 -103.27 13.95
CA THR A 3 -1.89 -103.01 13.48
C THR A 3 -1.65 -101.51 13.44
N GLN A 4 -0.59 -101.03 14.05
CA GLN A 4 0.61 -100.28 13.51
C GLN A 4 0.34 -99.44 12.26
N SER A 5 0.79 -98.26 12.15
CA SER A 5 2.06 -97.54 12.29
C SER A 5 2.11 -96.58 11.11
N ILE A 6 2.59 -95.45 11.22
CA ILE A 6 3.90 -94.91 10.75
C ILE A 6 3.89 -93.37 10.85
N ARG A 7 4.90 -92.87 11.53
CA ARG A 7 5.25 -91.44 11.60
C ARG A 7 5.84 -90.99 10.29
N ALA A 8 5.45 -89.77 9.85
CA ALA A 8 6.25 -88.98 8.94
C ALA A 8 6.39 -87.60 9.50
N HIS A 9 7.63 -87.22 9.82
CA HIS A 9 8.05 -85.88 10.22
C HIS A 9 8.16 -85.02 8.99
N HIS A 10 7.32 -84.02 8.85
CA HIS A 10 7.56 -82.94 7.93
C HIS A 10 8.00 -81.67 8.70
N ARG A 11 9.26 -81.33 8.49
CA ARG A 11 9.82 -80.08 8.95
C ARG A 11 9.20 -78.89 8.10
N LEU A 12 8.47 -78.04 8.74
CA LEU A 12 8.04 -76.78 8.14
C LEU A 12 9.14 -75.73 8.30
N ASN A 13 9.71 -75.37 7.19
CA ASN A 13 10.59 -74.13 7.08
C ASN A 13 9.74 -72.87 7.25
N ALA A 14 10.08 -72.06 8.22
CA ALA A 14 9.52 -70.76 8.39
C ALA A 14 10.13 -69.80 7.36
N PRO A 15 9.33 -68.98 6.64
CA PRO A 15 9.88 -67.93 5.81
C PRO A 15 10.26 -66.73 6.66
N GLY A 16 11.52 -66.28 6.50
CA GLY A 16 12.04 -65.07 7.11
C GLY A 16 11.28 -63.81 6.65
N LYS A 17 10.79 -63.05 7.62
CA LYS A 17 10.20 -61.71 7.37
C LYS A 17 11.34 -60.72 7.16
N CYS A 18 11.58 -60.35 5.89
CA CYS A 18 12.37 -59.15 5.57
C CYS A 18 11.57 -57.90 5.96
N LEU A 19 11.97 -57.23 7.03
CA LEU A 19 11.52 -55.89 7.38
C LEU A 19 12.20 -54.90 6.41
N ALA A 20 11.46 -54.49 5.38
CA ALA A 20 11.88 -53.34 4.57
C ALA A 20 11.62 -52.07 5.38
N VAL A 21 12.69 -51.46 5.93
CA VAL A 21 12.66 -50.13 6.54
C VAL A 21 12.61 -49.13 5.41
N GLY A 22 11.40 -48.66 5.09
CA GLY A 22 11.18 -47.55 4.16
C GLY A 22 11.66 -46.25 4.78
N LEU A 23 12.82 -45.74 4.34
CA LEU A 23 13.28 -44.39 4.66
C LEU A 23 12.39 -43.39 3.91
N LEU A 24 11.37 -42.84 4.60
CA LEU A 24 10.60 -41.67 4.10
C LEU A 24 11.50 -40.46 4.18
N VAL A 25 12.16 -40.08 3.07
CA VAL A 25 12.86 -38.83 2.90
C VAL A 25 11.80 -37.74 2.75
N TRP A 26 11.52 -37.00 3.83
CA TRP A 26 10.75 -35.78 3.80
C TRP A 26 11.61 -34.71 3.09
N LEU A 27 11.39 -34.54 1.78
CA LEU A 27 11.91 -33.36 1.08
C LEU A 27 11.11 -32.16 1.61
N SER A 28 11.68 -31.44 2.55
CA SER A 28 11.21 -30.12 2.97
C SER A 28 11.39 -29.17 1.79
N TRP A 29 10.33 -28.89 1.07
CA TRP A 29 10.28 -27.80 0.11
C TRP A 29 10.35 -26.48 0.88
N LEU A 30 11.56 -26.01 1.16
CA LEU A 30 11.80 -24.61 1.51
C LEU A 30 11.59 -23.78 0.23
N GLY A 31 10.34 -23.45 -0.07
CA GLY A 31 10.04 -22.41 -1.03
C GLY A 31 10.71 -21.09 -0.58
N PRO A 32 11.15 -20.22 -1.51
CA PRO A 32 11.68 -18.93 -1.11
C PRO A 32 10.60 -18.21 -0.28
N ALA A 33 10.88 -17.96 1.00
CA ALA A 33 10.06 -17.09 1.82
C ALA A 33 10.04 -15.74 1.11
N LEU A 34 8.90 -15.36 0.54
CA LEU A 34 8.68 -14.00 0.08
C LEU A 34 8.88 -13.12 1.31
N ALA A 35 10.01 -12.41 1.36
CA ALA A 35 10.28 -11.49 2.44
C ALA A 35 9.12 -10.49 2.50
N GLU A 36 8.33 -10.57 3.56
CA GLU A 36 7.21 -9.66 3.79
C GLU A 36 7.76 -8.25 3.85
N ARG A 37 7.21 -7.36 3.02
CA ARG A 37 7.66 -5.97 3.00
C ARG A 37 7.39 -5.34 4.37
N PRO A 38 8.35 -4.61 4.96
CA PRO A 38 8.12 -3.98 6.25
C PRO A 38 6.93 -3.02 6.18
N PRO A 39 6.17 -2.87 7.29
CA PRO A 39 5.07 -1.93 7.35
C PRO A 39 5.51 -0.53 6.92
N LEU A 40 4.64 0.14 6.14
CA LEU A 40 4.91 1.51 5.70
C LEU A 40 4.94 2.43 6.91
N GLN A 41 5.96 3.26 7.01
CA GLN A 41 6.10 4.24 8.08
C GLN A 41 5.70 5.63 7.57
N THR A 42 5.13 6.43 8.44
CA THR A 42 4.82 7.84 8.19
C THR A 42 5.92 8.73 8.77
N VAL A 43 5.93 10.00 8.39
CA VAL A 43 6.69 11.02 9.13
C VAL A 43 6.23 11.06 10.60
N PRO A 44 7.06 11.53 11.55
CA PRO A 44 6.69 11.52 12.98
C PRO A 44 5.48 12.39 13.31
N SER A 45 5.35 13.55 12.65
CA SER A 45 4.26 14.51 12.89
C SER A 45 4.10 15.46 11.74
N VAL A 46 2.95 16.14 11.68
CA VAL A 46 2.61 17.16 10.68
C VAL A 46 2.04 18.39 11.37
N ASP A 47 2.61 19.55 11.08
CA ASP A 47 2.02 20.84 11.41
C ASP A 47 0.88 21.13 10.42
N VAL A 48 -0.35 20.94 10.85
CA VAL A 48 -1.54 21.07 9.99
C VAL A 48 -1.66 22.48 9.40
N PRO A 49 -1.53 23.58 10.13
CA PRO A 49 -1.53 24.92 9.56
C PRO A 49 -0.52 25.10 8.42
N ARG A 50 0.71 24.61 8.57
CA ARG A 50 1.73 24.69 7.51
C ARG A 50 1.41 23.81 6.29
N TYR A 51 0.67 22.74 6.51
CA TYR A 51 0.25 21.82 5.45
C TYR A 51 -0.86 22.39 4.57
N MET A 52 -1.65 23.34 5.08
CA MET A 52 -2.77 23.95 4.33
C MET A 52 -2.30 24.68 3.07
N GLY A 53 -3.26 25.02 2.21
CA GLY A 53 -3.04 25.66 0.91
C GLY A 53 -2.96 24.66 -0.24
N THR A 54 -2.42 25.11 -1.36
CA THR A 54 -2.42 24.34 -2.61
C THR A 54 -1.16 23.52 -2.78
N TRP A 55 -1.34 22.29 -3.26
CA TRP A 55 -0.32 21.34 -3.66
C TRP A 55 -0.57 20.90 -5.10
N HIS A 56 0.46 20.94 -5.94
CA HIS A 56 0.44 20.48 -7.31
C HIS A 56 0.91 19.04 -7.39
N GLU A 57 0.21 18.20 -8.13
CA GLU A 57 0.59 16.82 -8.37
C GLU A 57 1.76 16.79 -9.38
N ILE A 58 2.88 16.21 -8.96
CA ILE A 58 4.08 16.05 -9.79
C ILE A 58 4.10 14.67 -10.43
N ALA A 59 3.70 13.64 -9.65
CA ALA A 59 3.59 12.27 -10.13
C ALA A 59 2.63 11.50 -9.24
N LYS A 60 2.04 10.44 -9.78
CA LYS A 60 1.12 9.55 -9.06
C LYS A 60 1.19 8.11 -9.56
N TYR A 61 0.66 7.19 -8.78
CA TYR A 61 0.21 5.91 -9.30
C TYR A 61 -1.15 6.08 -10.00
N PRO A 62 -1.38 5.42 -11.16
CA PRO A 62 -2.68 5.42 -11.81
C PRO A 62 -3.79 4.99 -10.87
N ASN A 63 -4.88 5.72 -10.87
CA ASN A 63 -6.04 5.41 -10.04
C ASN A 63 -7.35 5.69 -10.80
N TRP A 64 -8.42 5.00 -10.41
CA TRP A 64 -9.68 5.03 -11.14
C TRP A 64 -10.45 6.35 -11.00
N PHE A 65 -10.27 7.08 -9.88
CA PHE A 65 -11.00 8.31 -9.60
C PHE A 65 -10.38 9.56 -10.26
N GLN A 66 -9.13 9.46 -10.73
CA GLN A 66 -8.46 10.52 -11.49
C GLN A 66 -8.39 10.23 -13.01
N LYS A 67 -9.07 9.20 -13.53
CA LYS A 67 -9.05 8.84 -14.96
C LYS A 67 -9.44 9.97 -15.91
N LYS A 68 -10.26 10.91 -15.46
CA LYS A 68 -10.70 12.08 -16.22
C LYS A 68 -9.69 13.22 -16.21
N CYS A 69 -8.67 13.16 -15.35
CA CYS A 69 -7.68 14.22 -15.20
C CYS A 69 -6.58 14.06 -16.25
N ALA A 70 -6.43 15.06 -17.10
CA ALA A 70 -5.40 15.11 -18.15
C ALA A 70 -4.21 15.99 -17.76
N SER A 71 -4.42 17.07 -17.01
CA SER A 71 -3.35 17.99 -16.59
C SER A 71 -3.74 18.87 -15.41
N SER A 72 -2.79 19.68 -14.93
CA SER A 72 -2.98 20.71 -13.91
C SER A 72 -3.65 20.17 -12.63
N THR A 73 -3.36 18.93 -12.25
CA THR A 73 -3.93 18.31 -11.06
C THR A 73 -3.36 18.96 -9.80
N GLN A 74 -4.26 19.36 -8.90
CA GLN A 74 -3.90 20.00 -7.64
C GLN A 74 -4.92 19.67 -6.54
N ALA A 75 -4.46 19.72 -5.30
CA ALA A 75 -5.25 19.60 -4.09
C ALA A 75 -5.09 20.87 -3.24
N THR A 76 -6.20 21.47 -2.84
CA THR A 76 -6.19 22.60 -1.90
C THR A 76 -6.81 22.14 -0.58
N TYR A 77 -6.06 22.32 0.50
CA TYR A 77 -6.48 21.98 1.86
C TYR A 77 -6.79 23.24 2.63
N SER A 78 -7.91 23.26 3.35
CA SER A 78 -8.35 24.37 4.19
C SER A 78 -8.82 23.84 5.54
N LEU A 79 -8.31 24.42 6.62
CA LEU A 79 -8.73 24.08 7.98
C LEU A 79 -10.04 24.79 8.29
N LEU A 80 -11.07 24.02 8.64
CA LEU A 80 -12.38 24.52 9.04
C LEU A 80 -12.40 24.85 10.54
N ALA A 81 -13.34 25.69 10.96
CA ALA A 81 -13.51 26.08 12.35
C ALA A 81 -13.79 24.90 13.31
N ASN A 82 -14.36 23.82 12.81
CA ASN A 82 -14.62 22.58 13.56
C ASN A 82 -13.38 21.65 13.65
N GLY A 83 -12.23 22.07 13.14
CA GLY A 83 -10.99 21.29 13.14
C GLY A 83 -10.90 20.25 12.01
N GLN A 84 -11.91 20.12 11.16
CA GLN A 84 -11.82 19.29 9.94
C GLN A 84 -11.01 20.00 8.86
N VAL A 85 -10.37 19.21 8.00
CA VAL A 85 -9.71 19.72 6.80
C VAL A 85 -10.62 19.51 5.62
N GLN A 86 -11.01 20.59 4.96
CA GLN A 86 -11.65 20.54 3.65
C GLN A 86 -10.59 20.26 2.58
N VAL A 87 -10.93 19.39 1.64
CA VAL A 87 -10.05 19.01 0.52
C VAL A 87 -10.76 19.33 -0.79
N LEU A 88 -10.21 20.24 -1.57
CA LEU A 88 -10.66 20.52 -2.93
C LEU A 88 -9.62 19.97 -3.91
N ASN A 89 -9.93 18.86 -4.55
CA ASN A 89 -9.15 18.33 -5.67
C ASN A 89 -9.71 18.88 -6.97
N ARG A 90 -8.84 19.34 -7.85
CA ARG A 90 -9.21 19.80 -9.19
C ARG A 90 -8.16 19.44 -10.22
N CYS A 91 -8.61 19.25 -11.47
CA CYS A 91 -7.73 18.99 -12.61
C CYS A 91 -8.40 19.45 -13.90
N LYS A 92 -7.62 19.62 -14.95
CA LYS A 92 -8.15 19.79 -16.30
C LYS A 92 -8.43 18.43 -16.94
N THR A 93 -9.57 18.31 -17.59
CA THR A 93 -9.91 17.15 -18.42
C THR A 93 -9.21 17.26 -19.78
N ASP A 94 -9.31 16.22 -20.60
CA ASP A 94 -8.84 16.19 -21.99
C ASP A 94 -9.49 17.28 -22.88
N LYS A 95 -10.66 17.78 -22.48
CA LYS A 95 -11.35 18.92 -23.12
C LYS A 95 -10.85 20.29 -22.63
N GLY A 96 -9.93 20.33 -21.70
CA GLY A 96 -9.44 21.57 -21.07
C GLY A 96 -10.37 22.17 -20.00
N GLU A 97 -11.48 21.50 -19.68
CA GLU A 97 -12.44 21.91 -18.67
C GLU A 97 -11.95 21.56 -17.26
N TRP A 98 -12.24 22.41 -16.28
CA TRP A 98 -11.97 22.10 -14.89
C TRP A 98 -12.97 21.07 -14.35
N SER A 99 -12.45 20.01 -13.76
CA SER A 99 -13.19 19.06 -12.97
C SER A 99 -12.78 19.18 -11.51
N GLU A 100 -13.73 19.21 -10.61
CA GLU A 100 -13.53 19.41 -9.18
C GLU A 100 -14.18 18.29 -8.37
N ALA A 101 -13.56 17.98 -7.21
CA ALA A 101 -14.11 17.10 -6.21
C ALA A 101 -13.84 17.69 -4.82
N LEU A 102 -14.93 17.96 -4.10
CA LEU A 102 -14.88 18.45 -2.72
C LEU A 102 -14.96 17.27 -1.76
N GLY A 103 -14.05 17.24 -0.82
CA GLY A 103 -13.96 16.20 0.20
C GLY A 103 -13.64 16.77 1.58
N ALA A 104 -13.49 15.87 2.54
CA ALA A 104 -13.07 16.17 3.90
C ALA A 104 -11.98 15.20 4.33
N ALA A 105 -11.05 15.67 5.16
CA ALA A 105 -10.06 14.85 5.81
C ALA A 105 -10.12 15.04 7.33
N ARG A 106 -9.76 13.99 8.06
CA ARG A 106 -9.61 14.03 9.52
C ARG A 106 -8.36 13.26 9.93
N GLN A 107 -7.65 13.77 10.92
CA GLN A 107 -6.50 13.09 11.49
C GLN A 107 -6.93 11.88 12.32
N ILE A 108 -6.11 10.84 12.30
CA ILE A 108 -6.29 9.63 13.11
C ILE A 108 -5.10 9.55 14.06
N GLY A 109 -5.36 9.43 15.36
CA GLY A 109 -4.29 9.27 16.37
C GLY A 109 -3.77 10.58 16.98
N GLY A 110 -4.44 11.72 16.73
CA GLY A 110 -4.14 13.01 17.39
C GLY A 110 -3.97 14.17 16.41
N VAL A 111 -3.85 15.37 16.97
CA VAL A 111 -3.90 16.65 16.22
C VAL A 111 -2.70 16.89 15.27
N ASN A 112 -1.58 16.22 15.47
CA ASN A 112 -0.40 16.32 14.62
C ASN A 112 -0.08 15.00 13.90
N SER A 113 -1.05 14.08 13.87
CA SER A 113 -0.84 12.79 13.23
C SER A 113 -0.66 12.93 11.71
N PRO A 114 0.35 12.28 11.12
CA PRO A 114 0.53 12.21 9.67
C PRO A 114 -0.39 11.19 9.00
N GLN A 115 -1.21 10.49 9.78
CA GLN A 115 -2.21 9.55 9.29
C GLN A 115 -3.57 10.22 9.28
N LEU A 116 -4.18 10.31 8.11
CA LEU A 116 -5.49 10.88 7.91
C LEU A 116 -6.42 9.87 7.24
N LYS A 117 -7.70 10.10 7.39
CA LYS A 117 -8.76 9.52 6.55
C LYS A 117 -9.36 10.63 5.70
N VAL A 118 -9.53 10.35 4.40
CA VAL A 118 -10.13 11.27 3.42
C VAL A 118 -11.41 10.70 2.87
N ARG A 119 -12.40 11.54 2.61
CA ARG A 119 -13.70 11.17 2.07
C ARG A 119 -14.15 12.19 1.02
N PHE A 120 -14.58 11.69 -0.13
CA PHE A 120 -15.18 12.48 -1.21
C PHE A 120 -16.68 12.13 -1.40
N ALA A 121 -17.19 11.15 -0.65
CA ALA A 121 -18.62 10.86 -0.59
C ALA A 121 -19.37 11.95 0.18
N PRO A 122 -20.68 12.12 -0.05
CA PRO A 122 -21.53 13.07 0.68
C PRO A 122 -21.43 12.90 2.19
N GLU A 123 -21.65 14.00 2.94
CA GLU A 123 -21.45 14.02 4.40
C GLU A 123 -22.35 13.03 5.15
N TRP A 124 -23.58 12.82 4.67
CA TRP A 124 -24.51 11.87 5.29
C TRP A 124 -24.01 10.41 5.28
N LEU A 125 -23.00 10.08 4.42
CA LEU A 125 -22.31 8.79 4.42
C LEU A 125 -21.10 8.73 5.37
N SER A 126 -20.80 9.82 6.08
CA SER A 126 -19.57 9.95 6.91
C SER A 126 -19.44 8.89 8.02
N LEU A 127 -20.54 8.29 8.44
CA LEU A 127 -20.55 7.20 9.43
C LEU A 127 -20.17 5.84 8.85
N ILE A 128 -20.11 5.72 7.52
CA ILE A 128 -19.76 4.47 6.85
C ILE A 128 -18.24 4.41 6.71
N PRO A 129 -17.52 3.46 7.37
CA PRO A 129 -16.05 3.39 7.30
C PRO A 129 -15.50 3.22 5.87
N LEU A 130 -16.23 2.51 5.01
CA LEU A 130 -15.83 2.18 3.64
C LEU A 130 -15.66 3.41 2.73
N VAL A 131 -16.31 4.54 3.04
CA VAL A 131 -16.19 5.78 2.26
C VAL A 131 -14.94 6.60 2.62
N TRP A 132 -14.19 6.18 3.63
CA TRP A 132 -12.97 6.83 4.09
C TRP A 132 -11.74 6.07 3.60
N GLY A 133 -10.95 6.70 2.73
CA GLY A 133 -9.65 6.21 2.31
C GLY A 133 -8.52 6.61 3.26
N ASP A 134 -7.48 5.79 3.34
CA ASP A 134 -6.24 6.15 4.03
C ASP A 134 -5.45 7.19 3.25
N TYR A 135 -4.88 8.14 3.98
CA TYR A 135 -4.02 9.19 3.47
C TYR A 135 -2.87 9.37 4.45
N TRP A 136 -1.74 8.74 4.15
CA TRP A 136 -0.57 8.73 5.01
C TRP A 136 0.54 9.59 4.43
N ILE A 137 1.03 10.55 5.20
CA ILE A 137 2.18 11.36 4.83
C ILE A 137 3.42 10.56 5.19
N ILE A 138 4.10 10.03 4.17
CA ILE A 138 5.24 9.11 4.33
C ILE A 138 6.60 9.78 4.19
N ASP A 139 6.66 10.93 3.52
CA ASP A 139 7.83 11.81 3.48
C ASP A 139 7.37 13.26 3.30
N LEU A 140 8.05 14.19 3.91
CA LEU A 140 7.68 15.61 3.92
C LEU A 140 8.92 16.48 4.03
N ASP A 141 8.99 17.48 3.19
CA ASP A 141 10.02 18.50 3.27
C ASP A 141 9.96 19.29 4.58
N PRO A 142 11.07 19.51 5.28
CA PRO A 142 11.09 20.32 6.50
C PRO A 142 10.49 21.73 6.31
N ASP A 143 10.63 22.30 5.12
CA ASP A 143 10.06 23.60 4.75
C ASP A 143 8.69 23.50 4.08
N TYR A 144 8.10 22.28 4.03
CA TYR A 144 6.78 22.02 3.43
C TYR A 144 6.68 22.41 1.95
N GLN A 145 7.75 22.24 1.19
CA GLN A 145 7.75 22.53 -0.26
C GLN A 145 7.30 21.35 -1.10
N TRP A 146 7.49 20.12 -0.59
CA TRP A 146 7.01 18.90 -1.23
C TRP A 146 6.55 17.87 -0.17
N VAL A 147 5.73 16.94 -0.60
CA VAL A 147 5.22 15.85 0.23
C VAL A 147 5.02 14.59 -0.60
N VAL A 148 5.23 13.45 0.02
CA VAL A 148 4.89 12.14 -0.53
C VAL A 148 3.78 11.52 0.30
N VAL A 149 2.71 11.12 -0.38
CA VAL A 149 1.51 10.56 0.22
C VAL A 149 1.26 9.16 -0.32
N SER A 150 0.87 8.26 0.56
CA SER A 150 0.49 6.90 0.21
C SER A 150 -0.55 6.36 1.21
N GLU A 151 -0.68 5.04 1.27
CA GLU A 151 -1.48 4.30 2.24
C GLU A 151 -0.79 2.97 2.60
N PRO A 152 -1.22 2.22 3.63
CA PRO A 152 -0.50 1.05 4.15
C PRO A 152 -0.14 -0.02 3.11
N GLN A 153 -0.99 -0.23 2.10
CA GLN A 153 -0.83 -1.28 1.09
C GLN A 153 0.08 -0.86 -0.06
N ARG A 154 0.43 0.44 -0.18
CA ARG A 154 1.22 1.02 -1.28
C ARG A 154 0.55 0.86 -2.66
N GLU A 155 -0.77 0.80 -2.70
CA GLU A 155 -1.54 0.74 -3.95
C GLU A 155 -1.68 2.12 -4.60
N TYR A 156 -1.68 3.17 -3.76
CA TYR A 156 -1.73 4.56 -4.17
C TYR A 156 -0.44 5.28 -3.76
N LEU A 157 -0.03 6.21 -4.60
CA LEU A 157 1.14 7.06 -4.37
C LEU A 157 0.94 8.40 -5.05
N TRP A 158 1.30 9.48 -4.35
CA TRP A 158 1.36 10.84 -4.91
C TRP A 158 2.63 11.53 -4.44
N ILE A 159 3.28 12.21 -5.37
CA ILE A 159 4.34 13.20 -5.10
C ILE A 159 3.73 14.56 -5.40
N LEU A 160 3.65 15.41 -4.39
CA LEU A 160 3.06 16.72 -4.49
C LEU A 160 4.10 17.80 -4.20
N SER A 161 3.91 19.00 -4.78
CA SER A 161 4.79 20.15 -4.57
C SER A 161 3.98 21.44 -4.42
N ARG A 162 4.56 22.44 -3.74
CA ARG A 162 3.98 23.80 -3.68
C ARG A 162 4.03 24.51 -5.02
N THR A 163 4.90 24.11 -5.90
CA THR A 163 5.03 24.65 -7.25
C THR A 163 4.65 23.60 -8.30
N PRO A 164 4.15 24.01 -9.48
CA PRO A 164 3.81 23.08 -10.56
C PRO A 164 5.00 22.26 -11.09
N GLN A 165 6.20 22.66 -10.76
CA GLN A 165 7.43 21.99 -11.14
C GLN A 165 8.28 21.71 -9.91
N MET A 166 8.93 20.57 -9.88
CA MET A 166 9.85 20.16 -8.82
C MET A 166 11.28 20.14 -9.36
N PRO A 167 12.29 20.61 -8.58
CA PRO A 167 13.68 20.47 -8.98
C PRO A 167 14.05 19.01 -9.25
N ALA A 168 14.75 18.76 -10.37
CA ALA A 168 15.08 17.39 -10.78
C ALA A 168 15.86 16.62 -9.72
N ALA A 169 16.79 17.28 -9.01
CA ALA A 169 17.54 16.63 -7.93
C ALA A 169 16.64 16.17 -6.78
N THR A 170 15.65 17.00 -6.38
CA THR A 170 14.66 16.64 -5.35
C THR A 170 13.84 15.43 -5.81
N TYR A 171 13.33 15.47 -7.04
CA TYR A 171 12.56 14.36 -7.60
C TYR A 171 13.35 13.05 -7.62
N GLN A 172 14.60 13.05 -8.09
CA GLN A 172 15.46 11.84 -8.12
C GLN A 172 15.75 11.31 -6.71
N ASN A 173 15.95 12.17 -5.72
CA ASN A 173 16.12 11.77 -4.33
C ASN A 173 14.86 11.08 -3.79
N LEU A 174 13.67 11.61 -4.11
CA LEU A 174 12.40 10.97 -3.73
C LEU A 174 12.23 9.59 -4.38
N LEU A 175 12.55 9.46 -5.68
CA LEU A 175 12.51 8.16 -6.37
C LEU A 175 13.42 7.13 -5.68
N SER A 176 14.64 7.52 -5.31
CA SER A 176 15.58 6.67 -4.60
C SER A 176 15.03 6.21 -3.22
N LYS A 177 14.40 7.12 -2.47
CA LYS A 177 13.74 6.78 -1.20
C LYS A 177 12.56 5.83 -1.41
N LEU A 178 11.70 6.09 -2.39
CA LEU A 178 10.54 5.27 -2.71
C LEU A 178 10.92 3.84 -3.10
N THR A 179 12.01 3.66 -3.86
CA THR A 179 12.56 2.34 -4.16
C THR A 179 12.91 1.58 -2.89
N LYS A 180 13.61 2.24 -1.93
CA LYS A 180 13.97 1.63 -0.63
C LYS A 180 12.75 1.29 0.22
N LEU A 181 11.67 2.04 0.08
CA LEU A 181 10.39 1.77 0.75
C LEU A 181 9.55 0.68 0.05
N GLY A 182 10.05 0.12 -1.07
CA GLY A 182 9.40 -0.97 -1.80
C GLY A 182 8.28 -0.54 -2.74
N PHE A 183 8.29 0.72 -3.20
CA PHE A 183 7.40 1.18 -4.26
C PHE A 183 7.92 0.78 -5.63
N ASP A 184 7.02 0.41 -6.52
CA ASP A 184 7.32 0.09 -7.91
C ASP A 184 7.30 1.36 -8.77
N LEU A 185 8.50 1.87 -9.09
CA LEU A 185 8.62 3.09 -9.88
C LEU A 185 8.16 2.95 -11.33
N GLN A 186 7.99 1.73 -11.84
CA GLN A 186 7.44 1.52 -13.19
C GLN A 186 5.96 1.89 -13.28
N ARG A 187 5.27 1.90 -12.14
CA ARG A 187 3.88 2.35 -12.03
C ARG A 187 3.74 3.86 -11.87
N LEU A 188 4.83 4.58 -11.59
CA LEU A 188 4.77 6.01 -11.30
C LEU A 188 4.68 6.82 -12.60
N GLU A 189 3.57 7.52 -12.77
CA GLU A 189 3.29 8.38 -13.93
C GLU A 189 3.52 9.85 -13.57
N PRO A 190 4.31 10.58 -14.36
CA PRO A 190 4.39 12.04 -14.24
C PRO A 190 3.04 12.68 -14.51
N SER A 191 2.70 13.71 -13.74
CA SER A 191 1.48 14.50 -13.95
C SER A 191 1.79 15.72 -14.81
N PRO A 192 1.12 15.90 -15.95
CA PRO A 192 1.29 17.09 -16.78
C PRO A 192 0.89 18.36 -16.02
N PRO A 193 1.67 19.47 -16.14
CA PRO A 193 1.40 20.73 -15.50
C PRO A 193 0.14 21.46 -16.01
#